data_a71c04eaee92263903c28b1964983ff3
#
_entry.id   a71c04eaee92263903c28b1964983ff3
#
_cell.length_a   1.000
_cell.length_b   1.000
_cell.length_c   1.000
_cell.angle_alpha   90.00
_cell.angle_beta   90.00
_cell.angle_gamma   90.00
#
_symmetry.space_group_name_H-M   'P 1'
#
loop_
_entity.id
_entity.type
_entity.pdbx_description
1 polymer ?
#
loop_
_entity_poly.entity_id
_entity_poly.type
_entity_poly.pdbx_seq_one_letter_code
_entity_poly.pdbx_strand_id
1 'polypeptide(L)'
;MRTACGYSVVELMSVVSIAGILMTVGVPSFRYVTNSNRVTAEVNSLYFDLELARSTAVAMGLPVTVCPSTDGQTCVPSAEIWQSGWIIFSDSNGNGVVDSGDEVLMVRAAFTSSTDTFLSSQGVSAVTFNREGFAINLPSSSTGFTTITLHTQPQSPAWTRCIQVSTIGMLTTEHAQQGSCT
;
A
#
# COMPACT_ATOMS: atom_id res chain seq x y z
N MET A 1 -53.85 -29.96 -6.32
CA MET A 1 -53.25 -30.46 -5.06
C MET A 1 -51.74 -30.44 -5.22
N ARG A 2 -51.00 -29.63 -4.46
CA ARG A 2 -49.53 -29.62 -4.47
C ARG A 2 -49.08 -30.69 -3.47
N THR A 3 -48.47 -31.76 -3.97
CA THR A 3 -47.81 -32.76 -3.13
C THR A 3 -46.60 -32.11 -2.44
N ALA A 4 -46.64 -31.93 -1.13
CA ALA A 4 -45.52 -31.56 -0.34
C ALA A 4 -44.57 -32.77 -0.24
N CYS A 5 -43.43 -32.72 -0.96
CA CYS A 5 -42.35 -33.68 -0.81
C CYS A 5 -41.63 -33.39 0.52
N GLY A 6 -41.75 -34.28 1.48
CA GLY A 6 -40.97 -34.21 2.73
C GLY A 6 -39.54 -34.68 2.50
N TYR A 7 -38.57 -34.03 3.11
CA TYR A 7 -37.16 -34.44 3.09
C TYR A 7 -36.90 -35.61 4.04
N SER A 8 -36.10 -36.57 3.60
CA SER A 8 -35.64 -37.66 4.45
C SER A 8 -34.54 -37.17 5.43
N VAL A 9 -34.54 -37.73 6.66
CA VAL A 9 -33.48 -37.44 7.65
C VAL A 9 -32.08 -37.75 7.08
N VAL A 10 -31.94 -38.80 6.28
CA VAL A 10 -30.67 -39.15 5.63
C VAL A 10 -30.24 -38.10 4.62
N GLU A 11 -31.16 -37.52 3.88
CA GLU A 11 -30.90 -36.46 2.94
C GLU A 11 -30.38 -35.17 3.65
N LEU A 12 -31.02 -34.83 4.78
CA LEU A 12 -30.59 -33.71 5.60
C LEU A 12 -29.19 -33.92 6.20
N MET A 13 -28.90 -35.15 6.71
CA MET A 13 -27.59 -35.52 7.22
C MET A 13 -26.50 -35.45 6.13
N SER A 14 -26.80 -35.91 4.92
CA SER A 14 -25.83 -35.82 3.81
C SER A 14 -25.53 -34.38 3.42
N VAL A 15 -26.53 -33.51 3.35
CA VAL A 15 -26.35 -32.09 3.03
C VAL A 15 -25.50 -31.37 4.09
N VAL A 16 -25.80 -31.60 5.39
CA VAL A 16 -25.03 -31.00 6.49
C VAL A 16 -23.59 -31.49 6.50
N SER A 17 -23.33 -32.77 6.20
CA SER A 17 -21.99 -33.32 6.12
C SER A 17 -21.20 -32.70 4.99
N ILE A 18 -21.76 -32.55 3.80
CA ILE A 18 -21.12 -31.91 2.66
C ILE A 18 -20.87 -30.43 2.94
N ALA A 19 -21.84 -29.73 3.50
CA ALA A 19 -21.68 -28.30 3.87
C ALA A 19 -20.58 -28.12 4.91
N GLY A 20 -20.48 -29.00 5.90
CA GLY A 20 -19.40 -29.00 6.90
C GLY A 20 -18.01 -29.12 6.26
N ILE A 21 -17.83 -30.07 5.33
CA ILE A 21 -16.56 -30.27 4.61
C ILE A 21 -16.23 -29.02 3.75
N LEU A 22 -17.22 -28.48 3.04
CA LEU A 22 -17.00 -27.29 2.20
C LEU A 22 -16.62 -26.06 3.02
N MET A 23 -17.18 -25.88 4.20
CA MET A 23 -16.84 -24.77 5.09
C MET A 23 -15.41 -24.88 5.63
N THR A 24 -14.94 -26.07 5.97
CA THR A 24 -13.58 -26.24 6.53
C THR A 24 -12.47 -25.93 5.54
N VAL A 25 -12.68 -26.14 4.25
CA VAL A 25 -11.70 -25.86 3.20
C VAL A 25 -11.95 -24.49 2.55
N GLY A 26 -13.21 -24.15 2.29
CA GLY A 26 -13.58 -22.94 1.56
C GLY A 26 -13.30 -21.66 2.32
N VAL A 27 -13.60 -21.61 3.62
CA VAL A 27 -13.40 -20.38 4.42
C VAL A 27 -11.93 -19.97 4.53
N PRO A 28 -10.97 -20.84 4.87
CA PRO A 28 -9.57 -20.45 4.95
C PRO A 28 -8.99 -20.06 3.58
N SER A 29 -9.37 -20.77 2.52
CA SER A 29 -8.95 -20.44 1.16
C SER A 29 -9.44 -19.06 0.72
N PHE A 30 -10.69 -18.72 1.00
CA PHE A 30 -11.28 -17.42 0.69
C PHE A 30 -10.58 -16.29 1.44
N ARG A 31 -10.29 -16.46 2.73
CA ARG A 31 -9.55 -15.46 3.53
C ARG A 31 -8.15 -15.20 2.96
N TYR A 32 -7.45 -16.25 2.54
CA TYR A 32 -6.12 -16.11 1.94
C TYR A 32 -6.18 -15.25 0.66
N VAL A 33 -7.10 -15.56 -0.25
CA VAL A 33 -7.25 -14.80 -1.51
C VAL A 33 -7.65 -13.35 -1.24
N THR A 34 -8.60 -13.12 -0.32
CA THR A 34 -9.04 -11.76 0.01
C THR A 34 -7.92 -10.91 0.60
N ASN A 35 -7.14 -11.46 1.53
CA ASN A 35 -5.99 -10.75 2.11
C ASN A 35 -4.90 -10.47 1.06
N SER A 36 -4.58 -11.45 0.22
CA SER A 36 -3.61 -11.28 -0.85
C SER A 36 -4.01 -10.17 -1.83
N ASN A 37 -5.29 -10.15 -2.24
CA ASN A 37 -5.80 -9.12 -3.14
C ASN A 37 -5.78 -7.73 -2.49
N ARG A 38 -6.16 -7.63 -1.22
CA ARG A 38 -6.14 -6.37 -0.47
C ARG A 38 -4.72 -5.80 -0.40
N VAL A 39 -3.76 -6.59 0.08
CA VAL A 39 -2.36 -6.18 0.19
C VAL A 39 -1.79 -5.75 -1.16
N THR A 40 -2.07 -6.52 -2.21
CA THR A 40 -1.63 -6.16 -3.57
C THR A 40 -2.24 -4.85 -4.03
N ALA A 41 -3.51 -4.58 -3.74
CA ALA A 41 -4.17 -3.34 -4.10
C ALA A 41 -3.58 -2.13 -3.35
N GLU A 42 -3.29 -2.27 -2.04
CA GLU A 42 -2.71 -1.23 -1.21
C GLU A 42 -1.29 -0.86 -1.68
N VAL A 43 -0.45 -1.87 -1.93
CA VAL A 43 0.91 -1.65 -2.44
C VAL A 43 0.90 -1.02 -3.83
N ASN A 44 0.07 -1.54 -4.73
CA ASN A 44 -0.06 -0.98 -6.06
C ASN A 44 -0.58 0.46 -6.04
N SER A 45 -1.46 0.80 -5.10
CA SER A 45 -1.96 2.18 -4.96
C SER A 45 -0.82 3.15 -4.67
N LEU A 46 0.05 2.86 -3.70
CA LEU A 46 1.20 3.71 -3.41
C LEU A 46 2.23 3.70 -4.56
N TYR A 47 2.47 2.53 -5.16
CA TYR A 47 3.38 2.41 -6.30
C TYR A 47 2.96 3.32 -7.47
N PHE A 48 1.68 3.25 -7.86
CA PHE A 48 1.15 4.07 -8.95
C PHE A 48 1.16 5.57 -8.60
N ASP A 49 0.90 5.92 -7.35
CA ASP A 49 0.91 7.30 -6.91
C ASP A 49 2.36 7.87 -6.87
N LEU A 50 3.35 7.06 -6.52
CA LEU A 50 4.76 7.44 -6.64
C LEU A 50 5.19 7.62 -8.12
N GLU A 51 4.76 6.72 -9.02
CA GLU A 51 5.02 6.89 -10.46
C GLU A 51 4.29 8.10 -11.04
N LEU A 52 3.06 8.37 -10.58
CA LEU A 52 2.33 9.57 -10.94
C LEU A 52 3.07 10.83 -10.49
N ALA A 53 3.55 10.86 -9.25
CA ALA A 53 4.33 12.00 -8.74
C ALA A 53 5.59 12.24 -9.56
N ARG A 54 6.33 11.17 -9.88
CA ARG A 54 7.51 11.22 -10.74
C ARG A 54 7.19 11.77 -12.12
N SER A 55 6.17 11.23 -12.79
CA SER A 55 5.77 11.69 -14.13
C SER A 55 5.26 13.12 -14.12
N THR A 56 4.57 13.53 -13.06
CA THR A 56 4.07 14.89 -12.88
C THR A 56 5.23 15.87 -12.65
N ALA A 57 6.24 15.50 -11.86
CA ALA A 57 7.43 16.31 -11.65
C ALA A 57 8.15 16.60 -12.99
N VAL A 58 8.31 15.58 -13.83
CA VAL A 58 8.89 15.74 -15.16
C VAL A 58 8.01 16.61 -16.06
N ALA A 59 6.69 16.40 -16.04
CA ALA A 59 5.76 17.14 -16.87
C ALA A 59 5.64 18.63 -16.48
N MET A 60 5.63 18.92 -15.18
CA MET A 60 5.53 20.29 -14.66
C MET A 60 6.87 21.02 -14.65
N GLY A 61 7.99 20.30 -14.73
CA GLY A 61 9.34 20.87 -14.58
C GLY A 61 9.63 21.38 -13.17
N LEU A 62 8.89 20.91 -12.16
CA LEU A 62 8.98 21.29 -10.75
C LEU A 62 9.06 20.03 -9.89
N PRO A 63 9.69 20.08 -8.71
CA PRO A 63 9.63 18.96 -7.78
C PRO A 63 8.20 18.65 -7.34
N VAL A 64 7.92 17.35 -7.17
CA VAL A 64 6.65 16.84 -6.68
C VAL A 64 6.92 15.85 -5.56
N THR A 65 6.21 16.00 -4.46
CA THR A 65 6.41 15.21 -3.24
C THR A 65 5.18 14.37 -2.92
N VAL A 66 5.43 13.15 -2.45
CA VAL A 66 4.44 12.26 -1.84
C VAL A 66 4.77 12.12 -0.36
N CYS A 67 3.83 12.40 0.53
CA CYS A 67 4.01 12.26 1.96
C CYS A 67 2.75 11.70 2.64
N PRO A 68 2.88 11.01 3.79
CA PRO A 68 1.73 10.63 4.61
C PRO A 68 0.95 11.87 5.05
N SER A 69 -0.38 11.75 5.04
CA SER A 69 -1.28 12.81 5.48
C SER A 69 -2.51 12.22 6.14
N THR A 70 -2.98 12.86 7.21
CA THR A 70 -4.22 12.50 7.91
C THR A 70 -5.36 13.47 7.63
N ASP A 71 -5.05 14.66 7.14
CA ASP A 71 -6.00 15.74 6.86
C ASP A 71 -6.18 16.05 5.37
N GLY A 72 -5.34 15.43 4.52
CA GLY A 72 -5.33 15.66 3.07
C GLY A 72 -4.76 17.02 2.65
N GLN A 73 -4.12 17.75 3.55
CA GLN A 73 -3.61 19.08 3.29
C GLN A 73 -2.15 19.26 3.71
N THR A 74 -1.72 18.57 4.77
CA THR A 74 -0.37 18.69 5.33
C THR A 74 0.33 17.36 5.43
N CYS A 75 1.66 17.37 5.30
CA CYS A 75 2.47 16.19 5.55
C CYS A 75 2.62 15.93 7.04
N VAL A 76 2.48 14.67 7.44
CA VAL A 76 2.86 14.24 8.79
C VAL A 76 4.30 13.73 8.75
N PRO A 77 5.22 14.32 9.52
CA PRO A 77 6.63 13.95 9.50
C PRO A 77 6.88 12.62 10.26
N SER A 78 6.22 11.55 9.83
CA SER A 78 6.36 10.21 10.42
C SER A 78 6.49 9.15 9.34
N ALA A 79 7.49 8.31 9.47
CA ALA A 79 7.75 7.20 8.58
C ALA A 79 6.82 5.99 8.82
N GLU A 80 6.01 6.02 9.87
CA GLU A 80 5.25 4.87 10.38
C GLU A 80 3.75 4.95 10.10
N ILE A 81 3.30 5.97 9.35
CA ILE A 81 1.86 6.22 9.18
C ILE A 81 1.40 6.30 7.73
N TRP A 82 2.14 5.73 6.81
CA TRP A 82 1.74 5.70 5.39
C TRP A 82 0.37 5.04 5.17
N GLN A 83 -0.04 4.12 6.05
CA GLN A 83 -1.38 3.51 6.02
C GLN A 83 -2.52 4.48 6.33
N SER A 84 -2.25 5.65 6.91
CA SER A 84 -3.28 6.68 7.18
C SER A 84 -3.68 7.49 5.95
N GLY A 85 -3.09 7.19 4.80
CA GLY A 85 -3.26 7.92 3.55
C GLY A 85 -2.09 8.85 3.28
N TRP A 86 -2.07 9.43 2.09
CA TRP A 86 -1.00 10.33 1.64
C TRP A 86 -1.54 11.37 0.67
N ILE A 87 -0.75 12.39 0.49
CA ILE A 87 -0.98 13.43 -0.52
C ILE A 87 0.16 13.47 -1.51
N ILE A 88 -0.15 13.91 -2.73
CA ILE A 88 0.81 14.29 -3.76
C ILE A 88 0.65 15.78 -3.96
N PHE A 89 1.75 16.52 -3.89
CA PHE A 89 1.72 17.98 -4.05
C PHE A 89 2.91 18.50 -4.84
N SER A 90 2.73 19.66 -5.50
CA SER A 90 3.84 20.40 -6.08
C SER A 90 4.67 20.99 -4.94
N ASP A 91 5.97 20.75 -4.95
CA ASP A 91 6.89 21.14 -3.89
C ASP A 91 8.01 21.97 -4.52
N SER A 92 7.73 23.24 -4.72
CA SER A 92 8.56 24.14 -5.54
C SER A 92 9.99 24.27 -5.03
N ASN A 93 10.22 24.16 -3.73
CA ASN A 93 11.53 24.22 -3.09
C ASN A 93 12.15 22.85 -2.79
N GLY A 94 11.36 21.76 -2.95
CA GLY A 94 11.81 20.39 -2.77
C GLY A 94 12.13 20.01 -1.33
N ASN A 95 11.47 20.66 -0.35
CA ASN A 95 11.75 20.45 1.08
C ASN A 95 10.92 19.33 1.73
N GLY A 96 9.93 18.77 1.03
CA GLY A 96 9.06 17.70 1.54
C GLY A 96 7.97 18.16 2.49
N VAL A 97 7.69 19.46 2.54
CA VAL A 97 6.67 20.09 3.39
C VAL A 97 5.74 20.93 2.54
N VAL A 98 4.45 20.91 2.83
CA VAL A 98 3.49 21.75 2.11
C VAL A 98 3.63 23.19 2.58
N ASP A 99 4.09 24.06 1.70
CA ASP A 99 4.35 25.48 1.96
C ASP A 99 3.35 26.39 1.23
N SER A 100 3.46 27.70 1.52
CA SER A 100 2.67 28.71 0.81
C SER A 100 3.11 28.78 -0.66
N GLY A 101 2.21 28.44 -1.57
CA GLY A 101 2.45 28.38 -3.02
C GLY A 101 2.52 26.97 -3.58
N ASP A 102 2.56 25.96 -2.74
CA ASP A 102 2.44 24.57 -3.15
C ASP A 102 0.97 24.19 -3.32
N GLU A 103 0.72 23.28 -4.27
CA GLU A 103 -0.62 22.83 -4.61
C GLU A 103 -0.75 21.34 -4.36
N VAL A 104 -1.78 20.93 -3.61
CA VAL A 104 -2.12 19.52 -3.45
C VAL A 104 -2.79 19.02 -4.72
N LEU A 105 -2.12 18.11 -5.41
CA LEU A 105 -2.55 17.56 -6.69
C LEU A 105 -3.45 16.34 -6.52
N MET A 106 -3.22 15.55 -5.47
CA MET A 106 -4.00 14.34 -5.18
C MET A 106 -4.01 14.05 -3.69
N VAL A 107 -5.14 13.54 -3.22
CA VAL A 107 -5.31 13.04 -1.86
C VAL A 107 -5.72 11.57 -1.93
N ARG A 108 -5.02 10.73 -1.19
CA ARG A 108 -5.34 9.31 -1.04
C ARG A 108 -5.83 9.05 0.38
N ALA A 109 -7.00 8.44 0.50
CA ALA A 109 -7.57 8.07 1.80
C ALA A 109 -6.76 6.95 2.48
N ALA A 110 -6.93 6.85 3.81
CA ALA A 110 -6.39 5.77 4.61
C ALA A 110 -6.81 4.38 4.10
N PHE A 111 -6.01 3.37 4.43
CA PHE A 111 -6.35 1.98 4.14
C PHE A 111 -7.68 1.58 4.79
N THR A 112 -8.38 0.65 4.16
CA THR A 112 -9.62 0.10 4.71
C THR A 112 -9.34 -0.80 5.93
N SER A 113 -8.16 -1.44 5.95
CA SER A 113 -7.72 -2.28 7.07
C SER A 113 -7.10 -1.41 8.17
N SER A 114 -7.67 -1.47 9.36
CA SER A 114 -7.13 -0.79 10.55
C SER A 114 -5.93 -1.50 11.18
N THR A 115 -5.57 -2.67 10.68
CA THR A 115 -4.50 -3.51 11.24
C THR A 115 -3.25 -3.57 10.38
N ASP A 116 -3.35 -3.20 9.11
CA ASP A 116 -2.21 -3.19 8.21
C ASP A 116 -1.37 -1.93 8.46
N THR A 117 -0.06 -2.08 8.41
CA THR A 117 0.89 -0.98 8.63
C THR A 117 1.78 -0.82 7.41
N PHE A 118 2.07 0.42 7.06
CA PHE A 118 2.99 0.75 5.98
C PHE A 118 4.14 1.56 6.57
N LEU A 119 5.27 0.90 6.74
CA LEU A 119 6.44 1.44 7.41
C LEU A 119 7.53 1.74 6.40
N SER A 120 8.13 2.90 6.49
CA SER A 120 9.30 3.25 5.69
C SER A 120 10.59 2.90 6.43
N SER A 121 11.52 2.27 5.74
CA SER A 121 12.88 2.10 6.25
C SER A 121 13.57 3.45 6.37
N GLN A 122 14.52 3.57 7.31
CA GLN A 122 15.37 4.75 7.47
C GLN A 122 14.61 6.05 7.81
N GLY A 123 13.38 5.97 8.28
CA GLY A 123 12.63 7.13 8.73
C GLY A 123 12.11 8.03 7.60
N VAL A 124 11.93 7.52 6.39
CA VAL A 124 11.43 8.31 5.26
C VAL A 124 9.96 8.68 5.45
N SER A 125 9.70 9.94 5.67
CA SER A 125 8.37 10.53 5.80
C SER A 125 7.89 11.28 4.56
N ALA A 126 8.71 11.39 3.53
CA ALA A 126 8.35 11.99 2.25
C ALA A 126 9.27 11.45 1.14
N VAL A 127 8.74 11.33 -0.06
CA VAL A 127 9.48 10.99 -1.27
C VAL A 127 9.26 12.12 -2.26
N THR A 128 10.34 12.84 -2.58
CA THR A 128 10.33 13.97 -3.52
C THR A 128 11.00 13.57 -4.82
N PHE A 129 10.34 13.78 -5.95
CA PHE A 129 10.93 13.62 -7.28
C PHE A 129 11.24 15.00 -7.86
N ASN A 130 12.44 15.17 -8.38
CA ASN A 130 12.82 16.41 -9.06
C ASN A 130 12.31 16.43 -10.52
N ARG A 131 12.49 17.54 -11.21
CA ARG A 131 12.07 17.73 -12.61
C ARG A 131 12.73 16.77 -13.61
N GLU A 132 13.84 16.15 -13.26
CA GLU A 132 14.52 15.11 -14.05
C GLU A 132 14.00 13.70 -13.74
N GLY A 133 13.10 13.56 -12.73
CA GLY A 133 12.55 12.28 -12.30
C GLY A 133 13.44 11.50 -11.33
N PHE A 134 14.47 12.12 -10.75
CA PHE A 134 15.27 11.52 -9.68
C PHE A 134 14.58 11.72 -8.33
N ALA A 135 14.67 10.73 -7.46
CA ALA A 135 14.23 10.89 -6.08
C ALA A 135 15.33 11.62 -5.28
N ILE A 136 14.94 12.74 -4.68
CA ILE A 136 15.81 13.60 -3.87
C ILE A 136 15.41 13.55 -2.40
N ASN A 137 16.30 14.00 -1.51
CA ASN A 137 16.06 14.02 -0.04
C ASN A 137 15.85 12.65 0.59
N LEU A 138 16.15 11.56 -0.13
CA LEU A 138 16.19 10.24 0.50
C LEU A 138 17.40 10.16 1.43
N PRO A 139 17.28 9.46 2.59
CA PRO A 139 18.41 9.23 3.47
C PRO A 139 19.57 8.58 2.71
N SER A 140 20.78 8.99 3.04
CA SER A 140 21.98 8.39 2.50
C SER A 140 22.09 6.93 2.95
N SER A 141 21.61 6.03 2.13
CA SER A 141 21.69 4.59 2.33
C SER A 141 22.93 4.07 1.59
N SER A 142 23.65 3.14 2.19
CA SER A 142 24.72 2.40 1.51
C SER A 142 24.24 1.61 0.29
N THR A 143 22.92 1.41 0.18
CA THR A 143 22.25 0.65 -0.89
C THR A 143 21.69 1.54 -2.00
N GLY A 144 21.62 2.88 -1.80
CA GLY A 144 21.10 3.82 -2.79
C GLY A 144 19.59 3.76 -3.02
N PHE A 145 18.84 3.13 -2.13
CA PHE A 145 17.39 3.09 -2.16
C PHE A 145 16.78 3.09 -0.75
N THR A 146 15.54 3.52 -0.65
CA THR A 146 14.70 3.38 0.54
C THR A 146 13.59 2.36 0.28
N THR A 147 13.12 1.71 1.34
CA THR A 147 12.08 0.68 1.25
C THR A 147 10.88 1.11 2.08
N ILE A 148 9.68 1.00 1.51
CA ILE A 148 8.41 1.15 2.22
C ILE A 148 7.77 -0.22 2.27
N THR A 149 7.61 -0.77 3.47
CA THR A 149 7.14 -2.15 3.70
C THR A 149 5.73 -2.16 4.25
N LEU A 150 4.85 -2.93 3.59
CA LEU A 150 3.52 -3.23 4.09
C LEU A 150 3.57 -4.52 4.91
N HIS A 151 3.11 -4.43 6.16
CA HIS A 151 2.91 -5.57 7.06
C HIS A 151 1.43 -5.74 7.39
N THR A 152 0.98 -6.97 7.39
CA THR A 152 -0.36 -7.35 7.87
C THR A 152 -0.34 -7.71 9.34
N GLN A 153 -1.47 -7.67 10.01
CA GLN A 153 -1.63 -8.23 11.36
C GLN A 153 -2.59 -9.43 11.32
N PRO A 154 -2.16 -10.62 11.76
CA PRO A 154 -0.80 -10.98 12.19
C PRO A 154 0.21 -10.91 11.03
N GLN A 155 1.46 -10.60 11.35
CA GLN A 155 2.52 -10.55 10.34
C GLN A 155 2.67 -11.90 9.65
N SER A 156 2.73 -11.87 8.33
CA SER A 156 2.94 -13.05 7.51
C SER A 156 3.84 -12.72 6.33
N PRO A 157 4.93 -13.47 6.14
CA PRO A 157 5.78 -13.29 4.97
C PRO A 157 5.02 -13.45 3.64
N ALA A 158 3.97 -14.27 3.62
CA ALA A 158 3.15 -14.46 2.42
C ALA A 158 2.45 -13.17 1.95
N TRP A 159 2.18 -12.23 2.86
CA TRP A 159 1.48 -10.98 2.60
C TRP A 159 2.34 -9.73 2.80
N THR A 160 3.59 -9.87 3.24
CA THR A 160 4.53 -8.74 3.29
C THR A 160 4.96 -8.37 1.87
N ARG A 161 4.88 -7.09 1.56
CA ARG A 161 5.27 -6.50 0.28
C ARG A 161 6.03 -5.21 0.51
N CYS A 162 6.99 -4.94 -0.34
CA CYS A 162 7.82 -3.75 -0.25
C CYS A 162 7.81 -2.98 -1.56
N ILE A 163 7.87 -1.65 -1.45
CA ILE A 163 8.20 -0.76 -2.55
C ILE A 163 9.59 -0.21 -2.27
N GLN A 164 10.50 -0.37 -3.20
CA GLN A 164 11.81 0.26 -3.17
C GLN A 164 11.81 1.50 -4.07
N VAL A 165 12.34 2.58 -3.54
CA VAL A 165 12.53 3.84 -4.24
C VAL A 165 14.03 4.10 -4.32
N SER A 166 14.57 4.08 -5.53
CA SER A 166 15.98 4.39 -5.79
C SER A 166 16.18 5.90 -5.95
N THR A 167 17.38 6.39 -5.66
CA THR A 167 17.78 7.78 -5.90
C THR A 167 17.69 8.18 -7.38
N ILE A 168 17.81 7.23 -8.31
CA ILE A 168 17.58 7.49 -9.74
C ILE A 168 16.08 7.53 -10.12
N GLY A 169 15.18 7.45 -9.13
CA GLY A 169 13.72 7.48 -9.33
C GLY A 169 13.13 6.18 -9.84
N MET A 170 13.89 5.08 -9.86
CA MET A 170 13.35 3.77 -10.22
C MET A 170 12.55 3.20 -9.02
N LEU A 171 11.36 2.72 -9.31
CA LEU A 171 10.48 2.05 -8.36
C LEU A 171 10.42 0.55 -8.66
N THR A 172 10.54 -0.27 -7.63
CA THR A 172 10.38 -1.72 -7.75
C THR A 172 9.54 -2.26 -6.59
N THR A 173 8.80 -3.33 -6.85
CA THR A 173 8.04 -4.04 -5.81
C THR A 173 8.69 -5.38 -5.52
N GLU A 174 8.81 -5.73 -4.25
CA GLU A 174 9.41 -6.97 -3.79
C GLU A 174 8.48 -7.72 -2.83
N HIS A 175 8.66 -9.02 -2.77
CA HIS A 175 8.04 -9.89 -1.77
C HIS A 175 8.95 -10.05 -0.56
N ALA A 176 8.37 -10.46 0.57
CA ALA A 176 9.15 -10.76 1.76
C ALA A 176 10.35 -11.66 1.46
N GLN A 177 11.46 -11.41 2.13
CA GLN A 177 12.73 -12.13 1.97
C GLN A 177 13.42 -11.95 0.60
N GLN A 178 12.95 -11.00 -0.21
CA GLN A 178 13.65 -10.56 -1.42
C GLN A 178 14.31 -9.22 -1.14
N GLY A 179 15.57 -9.08 -1.50
CA GLY A 179 16.32 -7.84 -1.31
C GLY A 179 16.31 -7.34 0.14
N SER A 180 15.82 -6.13 0.36
CA SER A 180 15.67 -5.50 1.69
C SER A 180 14.25 -5.59 2.26
N CYS A 181 13.39 -6.40 1.67
CA CYS A 181 12.02 -6.61 2.11
C CYS A 181 11.98 -7.53 3.34
N THR A 182 11.93 -6.97 4.54
CA THR A 182 11.95 -7.69 5.83
C THR A 182 10.64 -7.50 6.59
#